data_88ada64fced41a031e2c305cf47bd15f
#
_entry.id   88ada64fced41a031e2c305cf47bd15f
#
_cell.length_a   1.000
_cell.length_b   1.000
_cell.length_c   1.000
_cell.angle_alpha   90.00
_cell.angle_beta   90.00
_cell.angle_gamma   90.00
#
_symmetry.space_group_name_H-M   'P 1'
#
loop_
_entity.id
_entity.type
_entity.pdbx_description
1 polymer ?
#
loop_
_entity_poly.entity_id
_entity_poly.type
_entity_poly.pdbx_seq_one_letter_code
_entity_poly.pdbx_strand_id
1 'polypeptide(L)'
;MGELHALAETGQNKFGNVICQTRPALDDEGNFTGTVIYKTDPDARQTTALYEYNDNTYSPLCQFLANNTLYVVMYRDDIDTKLLAVPLDGGEVWEIPLGPNTWGAKLYNDRYVYCMSYSQAPTSPTCGMRLDLKTGASETWDIPIETYDVLGVADGGIVTSRIVSDYPIPLPSDAEMLSAILQNSTYEFDLTDPATGRPIQKIFEYPCDGTPEGDGYITYTYAGKNGSDFYFIADHMTPSYWTGSSVLCIHSDGTQEDLGIMTAQKFIRPMHQNEALRWFMVPNDDTPRTYTFYDLQGNEIGHNAAPAGVDVALIMEYLLDDGRVVLTLGGDPAHNYAANYATIPADAFLSGSTEYTEMEFVG
;
A
#
# COMPACT_ATOMS: atom_id res chain seq x y z
N MET A 1 -19.45 3.64 -11.14
CA MET A 1 -18.85 2.42 -10.56
C MET A 1 -17.36 2.74 -10.44
N GLY A 2 -16.93 3.15 -9.25
CA GLY A 2 -15.52 3.37 -8.97
C GLY A 2 -14.83 2.00 -8.97
N GLU A 3 -13.77 1.86 -9.72
CA GLU A 3 -12.87 0.74 -9.59
C GLU A 3 -12.41 0.69 -8.15
N LEU A 4 -12.79 -0.36 -7.45
CA LEU A 4 -12.11 -0.78 -6.24
C LEU A 4 -10.70 -1.15 -6.70
N HIS A 5 -9.80 -0.16 -6.70
CA HIS A 5 -8.38 -0.43 -6.84
C HIS A 5 -8.03 -1.44 -5.76
N ALA A 6 -7.57 -2.59 -6.21
CA ALA A 6 -7.10 -3.62 -5.32
C ALA A 6 -6.13 -2.98 -4.33
N LEU A 7 -6.44 -3.12 -3.05
CA LEU A 7 -5.60 -2.71 -1.93
C LEU A 7 -4.39 -3.66 -1.84
N ALA A 8 -3.72 -3.87 -2.96
CA ALA A 8 -2.48 -4.60 -3.08
C ALA A 8 -1.33 -3.68 -2.68
N GLU A 9 -1.40 -3.14 -1.48
CA GLU A 9 -0.31 -2.34 -0.99
C GLU A 9 0.45 -3.10 0.09
N THR A 10 1.69 -3.41 -0.28
CA THR A 10 2.78 -3.66 0.64
C THR A 10 2.58 -4.85 1.57
N GLY A 11 3.07 -6.01 1.30
CA GLY A 11 3.43 -7.10 2.24
C GLY A 11 2.63 -7.33 3.53
N GLN A 12 1.78 -6.39 3.91
CA GLN A 12 0.95 -6.38 5.12
C GLN A 12 -0.25 -7.34 5.05
N ASN A 13 -0.56 -7.90 3.88
CA ASN A 13 -1.66 -8.86 3.71
C ASN A 13 -1.24 -10.31 3.89
N LYS A 14 -0.02 -10.55 4.33
CA LYS A 14 0.50 -11.89 4.61
C LYS A 14 1.02 -12.02 6.04
N PHE A 15 0.89 -13.22 6.58
CA PHE A 15 1.50 -13.63 7.85
C PHE A 15 2.25 -14.94 7.60
N GLY A 16 3.57 -14.92 7.65
CA GLY A 16 4.37 -15.99 7.10
C GLY A 16 4.06 -16.20 5.61
N ASN A 17 3.54 -17.37 5.26
CA ASN A 17 3.10 -17.67 3.89
C ASN A 17 1.58 -17.53 3.68
N VAL A 18 0.81 -17.18 4.70
CA VAL A 18 -0.66 -17.02 4.58
C VAL A 18 -1.00 -15.67 3.98
N ILE A 19 -1.96 -15.67 3.06
CA ILE A 19 -2.46 -14.47 2.37
C ILE A 19 -3.94 -14.33 2.65
N CYS A 20 -4.41 -13.11 2.86
CA CYS A 20 -5.83 -12.82 3.02
C CYS A 20 -6.30 -11.81 1.97
N GLN A 21 -7.56 -11.95 1.58
CA GLN A 21 -8.25 -11.00 0.72
C GLN A 21 -9.66 -10.76 1.21
N THR A 22 -10.13 -9.53 1.10
CA THR A 22 -11.51 -9.13 1.35
C THR A 22 -12.25 -8.95 0.03
N ARG A 23 -13.50 -9.43 -0.05
CA ARG A 23 -14.34 -9.28 -1.24
C ARG A 23 -15.74 -8.86 -0.83
N PRO A 24 -16.45 -8.09 -1.67
CA PRO A 24 -17.87 -7.81 -1.43
C PRO A 24 -18.66 -9.11 -1.50
N ALA A 25 -19.52 -9.35 -0.50
CA ALA A 25 -20.56 -10.34 -0.59
C ALA A 25 -21.71 -9.75 -1.41
N LEU A 26 -22.22 -10.51 -2.38
CA LEU A 26 -23.31 -10.10 -3.23
C LEU A 26 -24.45 -11.12 -3.13
N ASP A 27 -25.70 -10.66 -3.19
CA ASP A 27 -26.85 -11.54 -3.35
C ASP A 27 -27.04 -12.00 -4.81
N ASP A 28 -28.02 -12.84 -5.07
CA ASP A 28 -28.33 -13.36 -6.41
C ASP A 28 -28.70 -12.24 -7.41
N GLU A 29 -29.07 -11.07 -6.93
CA GLU A 29 -29.42 -9.89 -7.73
C GLU A 29 -28.22 -8.96 -7.94
N GLY A 30 -27.08 -9.26 -7.31
CA GLY A 30 -25.84 -8.48 -7.38
C GLY A 30 -25.79 -7.28 -6.43
N ASN A 31 -26.67 -7.22 -5.42
CA ASN A 31 -26.60 -6.18 -4.40
C ASN A 31 -25.57 -6.53 -3.34
N PHE A 32 -24.88 -5.51 -2.83
CA PHE A 32 -23.93 -5.66 -1.74
C PHE A 32 -24.62 -6.04 -0.42
N THR A 33 -24.23 -7.16 0.17
CA THR A 33 -24.79 -7.68 1.42
C THR A 33 -23.81 -7.65 2.59
N GLY A 34 -22.53 -7.48 2.29
CA GLY A 34 -21.47 -7.47 3.29
C GLY A 34 -20.10 -7.77 2.70
N THR A 35 -19.21 -8.31 3.50
CA THR A 35 -17.83 -8.62 3.09
C THR A 35 -17.50 -10.06 3.41
N VAL A 36 -16.94 -10.79 2.43
CA VAL A 36 -16.34 -12.11 2.64
C VAL A 36 -14.84 -11.97 2.74
N ILE A 37 -14.25 -12.63 3.71
CA ILE A 37 -12.81 -12.71 3.91
C ILE A 37 -12.36 -14.11 3.55
N TYR A 38 -11.42 -14.20 2.62
CA TYR A 38 -10.78 -15.44 2.23
C TYR A 38 -9.36 -15.51 2.78
N LYS A 39 -8.97 -16.71 3.19
CA LYS A 39 -7.61 -17.08 3.56
C LYS A 39 -7.03 -18.05 2.53
N THR A 40 -5.88 -17.71 1.98
CA THR A 40 -5.10 -18.59 1.11
C THR A 40 -3.87 -19.09 1.86
N ASP A 41 -3.73 -20.41 1.90
CA ASP A 41 -2.56 -21.10 2.43
C ASP A 41 -1.79 -21.73 1.26
N PRO A 42 -0.68 -21.11 0.82
CA PRO A 42 0.12 -21.62 -0.28
C PRO A 42 0.80 -22.96 0.00
N ASP A 43 1.00 -23.34 1.25
CA ASP A 43 1.61 -24.62 1.61
C ASP A 43 0.59 -25.76 1.50
N ALA A 44 -0.65 -25.49 1.90
CA ALA A 44 -1.78 -26.41 1.71
C ALA A 44 -2.34 -26.34 0.27
N ARG A 45 -1.98 -25.34 -0.53
CA ARG A 45 -2.54 -25.04 -1.87
C ARG A 45 -4.05 -24.81 -1.85
N GLN A 46 -4.55 -24.11 -0.84
CA GLN A 46 -5.97 -23.94 -0.61
C GLN A 46 -6.34 -22.49 -0.33
N THR A 47 -7.49 -22.08 -0.87
CA THR A 47 -8.20 -20.87 -0.49
C THR A 47 -9.52 -21.25 0.16
N THR A 48 -9.79 -20.75 1.35
CA THR A 48 -11.01 -21.02 2.12
C THR A 48 -11.67 -19.72 2.54
N ALA A 49 -13.01 -19.71 2.62
CA ALA A 49 -13.71 -18.64 3.30
C ALA A 49 -13.38 -18.69 4.79
N LEU A 50 -12.82 -17.62 5.32
CA LEU A 50 -12.44 -17.49 6.73
C LEU A 50 -13.57 -16.90 7.57
N TYR A 51 -14.21 -15.86 7.04
CA TYR A 51 -15.26 -15.14 7.76
C TYR A 51 -16.17 -14.38 6.80
N GLU A 52 -17.48 -14.30 7.15
CA GLU A 52 -18.46 -13.49 6.47
C GLU A 52 -18.95 -12.38 7.43
N TYR A 53 -18.74 -11.14 7.03
CA TYR A 53 -19.22 -9.97 7.73
C TYR A 53 -20.53 -9.49 7.09
N ASN A 54 -21.68 -9.79 7.73
CA ASN A 54 -23.03 -9.61 7.16
C ASN A 54 -23.63 -8.24 7.51
N ASP A 55 -22.88 -7.17 7.33
CA ASP A 55 -23.36 -5.79 7.48
C ASP A 55 -22.96 -4.98 6.24
N ASN A 56 -23.97 -4.68 5.42
CA ASN A 56 -23.79 -3.96 4.17
C ASN A 56 -23.64 -2.44 4.34
N THR A 57 -23.66 -1.94 5.57
CA THR A 57 -23.41 -0.51 5.86
C THR A 57 -21.94 -0.18 5.98
N TYR A 58 -21.06 -1.19 6.13
CA TYR A 58 -19.63 -1.02 6.20
C TYR A 58 -18.94 -1.55 4.95
N SER A 59 -17.93 -0.83 4.49
CA SER A 59 -17.04 -1.24 3.39
C SER A 59 -15.60 -1.40 3.89
N PRO A 60 -14.85 -2.40 3.42
CA PRO A 60 -13.44 -2.54 3.75
C PRO A 60 -12.60 -1.47 3.02
N LEU A 61 -11.70 -0.80 3.74
CA LEU A 61 -10.78 0.19 3.20
C LEU A 61 -9.39 -0.36 2.97
N CYS A 62 -8.84 -0.99 4.00
CA CYS A 62 -7.52 -1.61 3.96
C CYS A 62 -7.45 -2.75 4.97
N GLN A 63 -6.42 -3.57 4.85
CA GLN A 63 -6.21 -4.71 5.73
C GLN A 63 -4.74 -4.93 6.01
N PHE A 64 -4.43 -5.60 7.13
CA PHE A 64 -3.09 -6.03 7.48
C PHE A 64 -3.14 -7.25 8.39
N LEU A 65 -2.05 -8.01 8.44
CA LEU A 65 -1.91 -9.22 9.23
C LEU A 65 -0.91 -9.01 10.36
N ALA A 66 -1.31 -9.33 11.58
CA ALA A 66 -0.45 -9.32 12.75
C ALA A 66 -0.88 -10.39 13.76
N ASN A 67 0.06 -11.04 14.40
CA ASN A 67 -0.19 -11.99 15.51
C ASN A 67 -1.26 -13.04 15.19
N ASN A 68 -1.18 -13.68 14.02
CA ASN A 68 -2.14 -14.68 13.53
C ASN A 68 -3.59 -14.15 13.43
N THR A 69 -3.74 -12.84 13.22
CA THR A 69 -5.04 -12.18 13.10
C THR A 69 -5.03 -11.26 11.88
N LEU A 70 -6.07 -11.35 11.07
CA LEU A 70 -6.35 -10.36 10.04
C LEU A 70 -7.12 -9.20 10.66
N TYR A 71 -6.63 -7.99 10.44
CA TYR A 71 -7.30 -6.76 10.79
C TYR A 71 -7.78 -6.07 9.53
N VAL A 72 -9.06 -5.73 9.48
CA VAL A 72 -9.68 -5.02 8.37
C VAL A 72 -10.24 -3.70 8.87
N VAL A 73 -9.81 -2.60 8.28
CA VAL A 73 -10.41 -1.29 8.53
C VAL A 73 -11.74 -1.23 7.80
N MET A 74 -12.82 -1.16 8.56
CA MET A 74 -14.20 -1.11 8.09
C MET A 74 -14.73 0.32 8.24
N TYR A 75 -15.18 0.90 7.13
CA TYR A 75 -15.65 2.27 7.04
C TYR A 75 -17.15 2.34 6.75
N ARG A 76 -17.83 3.27 7.39
CA ARG A 76 -19.25 3.58 7.15
C ARG A 76 -19.45 5.08 6.94
N ASP A 77 -19.72 5.48 5.72
CA ASP A 77 -20.06 6.82 5.23
C ASP A 77 -20.02 7.94 6.26
N ASP A 78 -18.85 8.49 6.54
CA ASP A 78 -18.60 9.63 7.45
C ASP A 78 -19.18 9.49 8.89
N ILE A 79 -19.66 8.30 9.26
CA ILE A 79 -20.27 8.07 10.57
C ILE A 79 -19.25 7.51 11.54
N ASP A 80 -18.62 6.39 11.19
CA ASP A 80 -17.62 5.75 12.02
C ASP A 80 -16.70 4.82 11.20
N THR A 81 -15.56 4.54 11.79
CA THR A 81 -14.59 3.57 11.30
C THR A 81 -14.23 2.64 12.45
N LYS A 82 -14.07 1.37 12.16
CA LYS A 82 -13.64 0.36 13.11
C LYS A 82 -12.64 -0.60 12.50
N LEU A 83 -11.91 -1.26 13.36
CA LEU A 83 -11.03 -2.35 13.01
C LEU A 83 -11.72 -3.66 13.33
N LEU A 84 -11.99 -4.47 12.32
CA LEU A 84 -12.50 -5.83 12.45
C LEU A 84 -11.29 -6.76 12.58
N ALA A 85 -11.21 -7.53 13.65
CA ALA A 85 -10.12 -8.45 13.94
C ALA A 85 -10.60 -9.90 13.81
N VAL A 86 -10.05 -10.63 12.83
CA VAL A 86 -10.45 -11.98 12.45
C VAL A 86 -9.27 -12.94 12.64
N PRO A 87 -9.28 -13.81 13.66
CA PRO A 87 -8.23 -14.80 13.86
C PRO A 87 -8.12 -15.79 12.70
N LEU A 88 -6.91 -16.08 12.22
CA LEU A 88 -6.68 -16.99 11.10
C LEU A 88 -6.96 -18.46 11.41
N ASP A 89 -7.09 -18.81 12.68
CA ASP A 89 -7.43 -20.14 13.16
C ASP A 89 -8.93 -20.35 13.44
N GLY A 90 -9.77 -19.32 13.13
CA GLY A 90 -11.23 -19.38 13.31
C GLY A 90 -11.68 -19.10 14.75
N GLY A 91 -10.90 -18.36 15.53
CA GLY A 91 -11.28 -17.89 16.87
C GLY A 91 -12.40 -16.85 16.87
N GLU A 92 -12.71 -16.31 18.06
CA GLU A 92 -13.73 -15.26 18.22
C GLU A 92 -13.28 -13.97 17.49
N VAL A 93 -14.17 -13.42 16.67
CA VAL A 93 -13.98 -12.16 15.98
C VAL A 93 -14.37 -11.00 16.90
N TRP A 94 -13.56 -9.94 16.90
CA TRP A 94 -13.86 -8.75 17.70
C TRP A 94 -13.65 -7.46 16.91
N GLU A 95 -14.16 -6.36 17.45
CA GLU A 95 -14.11 -5.05 16.83
C GLU A 95 -13.43 -4.02 17.76
N ILE A 96 -12.65 -3.13 17.17
CA ILE A 96 -12.02 -2.01 17.87
C ILE A 96 -12.48 -0.71 17.21
N PRO A 97 -13.22 0.18 17.92
CA PRO A 97 -13.59 1.46 17.36
C PRO A 97 -12.38 2.35 17.06
N LEU A 98 -12.33 2.95 15.88
CA LEU A 98 -11.29 3.90 15.46
C LEU A 98 -11.78 5.36 15.48
N GLY A 99 -13.09 5.57 15.57
CA GLY A 99 -13.71 6.89 15.46
C GLY A 99 -14.01 7.29 14.02
N PRO A 100 -14.69 8.43 13.83
CA PRO A 100 -15.10 8.89 12.52
C PRO A 100 -13.89 9.31 11.67
N ASN A 101 -14.01 9.13 10.35
CA ASN A 101 -13.05 9.62 9.35
C ASN A 101 -11.61 9.12 9.55
N THR A 102 -11.43 7.91 10.05
CA THR A 102 -10.10 7.30 10.18
C THR A 102 -9.76 6.57 8.88
N TRP A 103 -8.66 6.97 8.26
CA TRP A 103 -8.19 6.44 6.98
C TRP A 103 -6.78 5.90 7.12
N GLY A 104 -6.45 4.95 6.25
CA GLY A 104 -5.14 4.34 6.21
C GLY A 104 -4.79 3.61 7.52
N ALA A 105 -4.09 2.54 7.42
CA ALA A 105 -3.56 1.84 8.57
C ALA A 105 -2.21 1.24 8.19
N LYS A 106 -1.18 1.57 8.94
CA LYS A 106 0.14 0.99 8.79
C LYS A 106 0.54 0.31 10.10
N LEU A 107 0.92 -0.95 9.99
CA LEU A 107 1.35 -1.77 11.12
C LEU A 107 2.82 -1.53 11.43
N TYR A 108 3.16 -1.40 12.70
CA TYR A 108 4.53 -1.29 13.19
C TYR A 108 4.81 -2.31 14.29
N ASN A 109 5.83 -3.14 14.08
CA ASN A 109 6.29 -4.17 15.03
C ASN A 109 5.18 -5.09 15.52
N ASP A 110 4.27 -5.51 14.65
CA ASP A 110 3.13 -6.40 14.96
C ASP A 110 2.26 -5.97 16.16
N ARG A 111 2.38 -4.72 16.56
CA ARG A 111 1.71 -4.21 17.76
C ARG A 111 0.99 -2.90 17.57
N TYR A 112 1.61 -1.95 16.91
CA TYR A 112 1.04 -0.61 16.79
C TYR A 112 0.50 -0.36 15.39
N VAL A 113 -0.69 0.20 15.32
CA VAL A 113 -1.29 0.64 14.06
C VAL A 113 -1.34 2.16 14.05
N TYR A 114 -0.82 2.73 12.98
CA TYR A 114 -0.85 4.16 12.73
C TYR A 114 -1.93 4.46 11.72
N CYS A 115 -2.87 5.29 12.13
CA CYS A 115 -3.99 5.73 11.31
C CYS A 115 -3.98 7.26 11.24
N MET A 116 -4.66 7.77 10.22
CA MET A 116 -4.93 9.20 10.12
C MET A 116 -6.42 9.44 10.34
N SER A 117 -6.77 10.44 11.13
CA SER A 117 -8.13 10.90 11.32
C SER A 117 -8.31 12.25 10.66
N TYR A 118 -9.20 12.33 9.68
CA TYR A 118 -9.57 13.58 9.05
C TYR A 118 -10.73 14.19 9.80
N SER A 119 -10.58 15.42 10.23
CA SER A 119 -11.71 16.17 10.76
C SER A 119 -12.52 16.76 9.62
N GLN A 120 -13.83 16.53 9.65
CA GLN A 120 -14.77 17.22 8.74
C GLN A 120 -14.98 18.70 9.08
N ALA A 121 -14.54 19.11 10.25
CA ALA A 121 -14.63 20.51 10.61
C ALA A 121 -13.48 21.29 9.94
N PRO A 122 -13.79 22.34 9.16
CA PRO A 122 -12.75 23.12 8.45
C PRO A 122 -11.75 23.81 9.39
N THR A 123 -11.93 23.68 10.68
CA THR A 123 -11.09 24.29 11.73
C THR A 123 -10.35 23.26 12.60
N SER A 124 -10.52 21.98 12.36
CA SER A 124 -9.86 20.96 13.18
C SER A 124 -8.75 20.29 12.36
N PRO A 125 -7.54 20.23 12.88
CA PRO A 125 -6.43 19.60 12.17
C PRO A 125 -6.66 18.11 12.00
N THR A 126 -6.15 17.55 10.92
CA THR A 126 -5.94 16.12 10.78
C THR A 126 -4.96 15.70 11.87
N CYS A 127 -5.26 14.64 12.56
CA CYS A 127 -4.35 14.11 13.57
C CYS A 127 -3.95 12.68 13.26
N GLY A 128 -2.68 12.37 13.48
CA GLY A 128 -2.23 10.99 13.52
C GLY A 128 -2.74 10.30 14.78
N MET A 129 -3.11 9.04 14.67
CA MET A 129 -3.52 8.20 15.79
C MET A 129 -2.66 6.94 15.82
N ARG A 130 -2.23 6.57 17.02
CA ARG A 130 -1.60 5.28 17.29
C ARG A 130 -2.55 4.39 18.08
N LEU A 131 -2.82 3.19 17.57
CA LEU A 131 -3.59 2.16 18.27
C LEU A 131 -2.64 1.05 18.72
N ASP A 132 -2.69 0.64 19.98
CA ASP A 132 -2.01 -0.54 20.50
C ASP A 132 -2.94 -1.76 20.35
N LEU A 133 -2.64 -2.67 19.44
CA LEU A 133 -3.44 -3.88 19.19
C LEU A 133 -3.54 -4.81 20.40
N LYS A 134 -2.57 -4.75 21.32
CA LYS A 134 -2.56 -5.60 22.50
C LYS A 134 -3.52 -5.13 23.58
N THR A 135 -3.70 -3.83 23.71
CA THR A 135 -4.52 -3.22 24.78
C THR A 135 -5.82 -2.60 24.28
N GLY A 136 -5.94 -2.36 22.97
CA GLY A 136 -7.03 -1.59 22.35
C GLY A 136 -6.97 -0.09 22.67
N ALA A 137 -5.91 0.38 23.33
CA ALA A 137 -5.75 1.78 23.68
C ALA A 137 -5.31 2.59 22.45
N SER A 138 -5.99 3.72 22.21
CA SER A 138 -5.62 4.67 21.17
C SER A 138 -5.06 5.94 21.79
N GLU A 139 -4.06 6.50 21.13
CA GLU A 139 -3.45 7.80 21.46
C GLU A 139 -3.45 8.68 20.21
N THR A 140 -3.91 9.90 20.36
CA THR A 140 -3.87 10.90 19.29
C THR A 140 -2.59 11.71 19.44
N TRP A 141 -1.88 11.93 18.34
CA TRP A 141 -0.75 12.84 18.32
C TRP A 141 -1.24 14.28 18.20
N ASP A 142 -0.79 15.12 19.13
CA ASP A 142 -1.07 16.55 19.13
C ASP A 142 -0.12 17.27 18.15
N ILE A 143 -0.19 16.87 16.88
CA ILE A 143 0.56 17.48 15.80
C ILE A 143 -0.46 18.06 14.85
N PRO A 144 -0.51 19.39 14.69
CA PRO A 144 -1.40 20.04 13.73
C PRO A 144 -0.88 19.73 12.32
N ILE A 145 -1.54 18.76 11.65
CA ILE A 145 -1.07 18.27 10.35
C ILE A 145 -2.24 18.28 9.38
N GLU A 146 -2.15 19.07 8.34
CA GLU A 146 -3.14 19.08 7.29
C GLU A 146 -2.90 18.05 6.20
N THR A 147 -1.67 17.60 6.08
CA THR A 147 -1.27 16.67 5.04
C THR A 147 -0.19 15.73 5.54
N TYR A 148 -0.49 15.04 6.62
CA TYR A 148 0.41 14.03 7.15
C TYR A 148 -0.04 12.67 6.70
N ASP A 149 0.83 11.92 6.04
CA ASP A 149 0.56 10.55 5.66
C ASP A 149 1.62 9.61 6.25
N VAL A 150 1.17 8.44 6.68
CA VAL A 150 2.05 7.35 7.11
C VAL A 150 2.25 6.43 5.93
N LEU A 151 3.42 6.53 5.32
CA LEU A 151 3.73 5.85 4.06
C LEU A 151 4.23 4.43 4.25
N GLY A 152 4.90 4.16 5.36
CA GLY A 152 5.48 2.85 5.63
C GLY A 152 6.18 2.79 6.98
N VAL A 153 6.79 1.63 7.25
CA VAL A 153 7.61 1.39 8.43
C VAL A 153 9.08 1.26 8.05
N ALA A 154 9.95 1.61 8.98
CA ALA A 154 11.39 1.52 8.80
C ALA A 154 12.04 1.15 10.13
N ASP A 155 13.29 0.66 10.09
CA ASP A 155 14.05 0.41 11.32
C ASP A 155 14.18 1.72 12.11
N GLY A 156 13.68 1.69 13.34
CA GLY A 156 13.72 2.82 14.25
C GLY A 156 12.60 3.83 14.11
N GLY A 157 11.62 3.64 13.19
CA GLY A 157 10.52 4.59 13.06
C GLY A 157 9.50 4.26 11.98
N ILE A 158 8.66 5.21 11.69
CA ILE A 158 7.73 5.19 10.56
C ILE A 158 8.13 6.25 9.54
N VAL A 159 7.90 5.97 8.27
CA VAL A 159 8.11 6.95 7.20
C VAL A 159 6.82 7.73 7.02
N THR A 160 6.94 9.04 7.11
CA THR A 160 5.81 9.97 6.98
C THR A 160 6.08 11.03 5.93
N SER A 161 5.02 11.59 5.37
CA SER A 161 5.09 12.76 4.51
C SER A 161 4.26 13.89 5.09
N ARG A 162 4.69 15.13 4.84
CA ARG A 162 3.95 16.34 5.25
C ARG A 162 4.23 17.51 4.32
N ILE A 163 3.31 18.47 4.31
CA ILE A 163 3.57 19.78 3.70
C ILE A 163 4.12 20.74 4.76
N VAL A 164 5.25 21.34 4.46
CA VAL A 164 5.85 22.40 5.26
C VAL A 164 5.62 23.72 4.57
N SER A 165 4.94 24.64 5.26
CA SER A 165 4.56 25.96 4.78
C SER A 165 4.70 27.00 5.87
N ASP A 166 5.01 28.24 5.49
CA ASP A 166 4.97 29.40 6.39
C ASP A 166 3.52 29.85 6.70
N TYR A 167 2.54 29.29 5.99
CA TYR A 167 1.14 29.59 6.23
C TYR A 167 0.63 28.84 7.47
N PRO A 168 -0.18 29.50 8.32
CA PRO A 168 -0.72 28.82 9.50
C PRO A 168 -1.71 27.72 9.09
N ILE A 169 -1.67 26.62 9.83
CA ILE A 169 -2.61 25.51 9.67
C ILE A 169 -3.92 25.85 10.42
N PRO A 170 -5.09 25.50 9.89
CA PRO A 170 -5.37 24.71 8.68
C PRO A 170 -5.17 25.49 7.38
N LEU A 171 -4.82 24.78 6.29
CA LEU A 171 -4.74 25.39 4.96
C LEU A 171 -6.17 25.77 4.48
N PRO A 172 -6.30 26.83 3.67
CA PRO A 172 -7.61 27.29 3.23
C PRO A 172 -8.24 26.30 2.25
N SER A 173 -9.57 26.22 2.27
CA SER A 173 -10.33 25.44 1.30
C SER A 173 -10.51 26.14 -0.07
N ASP A 174 -10.14 27.41 -0.17
CA ASP A 174 -10.16 28.16 -1.42
C ASP A 174 -9.03 27.69 -2.34
N ALA A 175 -9.39 27.22 -3.55
CA ALA A 175 -8.46 26.58 -4.46
C ALA A 175 -7.34 27.52 -4.99
N GLU A 176 -7.65 28.81 -5.22
CA GLU A 176 -6.64 29.76 -5.71
C GLU A 176 -5.64 30.09 -4.60
N MET A 177 -6.15 30.31 -3.39
CA MET A 177 -5.32 30.59 -2.24
C MET A 177 -4.48 29.37 -1.84
N LEU A 178 -5.06 28.16 -1.84
CA LEU A 178 -4.34 26.92 -1.61
C LEU A 178 -3.22 26.71 -2.63
N SER A 179 -3.50 26.89 -3.91
CA SER A 179 -2.50 26.80 -4.97
C SER A 179 -1.34 27.78 -4.77
N ALA A 180 -1.64 29.03 -4.40
CA ALA A 180 -0.60 30.03 -4.13
C ALA A 180 0.26 29.69 -2.90
N ILE A 181 -0.31 29.02 -1.90
CA ILE A 181 0.42 28.54 -0.71
C ILE A 181 1.32 27.38 -1.09
N LEU A 182 0.79 26.39 -1.82
CA LEU A 182 1.55 25.20 -2.22
C LEU A 182 2.75 25.55 -3.10
N GLN A 183 2.66 26.55 -3.96
CA GLN A 183 3.80 27.06 -4.76
C GLN A 183 4.97 27.58 -3.91
N ASN A 184 4.72 27.92 -2.64
CA ASN A 184 5.75 28.37 -1.69
C ASN A 184 5.97 27.38 -0.55
N SER A 185 5.52 26.15 -0.71
CA SER A 185 5.61 25.10 0.30
C SER A 185 6.48 23.95 -0.18
N THR A 186 6.95 23.16 0.76
CA THR A 186 7.81 21.99 0.51
C THR A 186 7.10 20.74 1.00
N TYR A 187 7.16 19.70 0.19
CA TYR A 187 6.76 18.35 0.58
C TYR A 187 7.96 17.67 1.24
N GLU A 188 7.86 17.29 2.51
CA GLU A 188 8.91 16.60 3.25
C GLU A 188 8.54 15.15 3.53
N PHE A 189 9.54 14.26 3.42
CA PHE A 189 9.50 12.89 3.88
C PHE A 189 10.43 12.74 5.08
N ASP A 190 9.89 12.22 6.17
CA ASP A 190 10.59 12.10 7.43
C ASP A 190 10.61 10.65 7.94
N LEU A 191 11.72 10.26 8.57
CA LEU A 191 11.69 9.20 9.56
C LEU A 191 11.14 9.80 10.87
N THR A 192 10.06 9.22 11.37
CA THR A 192 9.27 9.77 12.46
C THR A 192 9.25 8.81 13.65
N ASP A 193 9.37 9.37 14.85
CA ASP A 193 9.28 8.61 16.10
C ASP A 193 7.86 8.02 16.27
N PRO A 194 7.74 6.69 16.28
CA PRO A 194 6.45 6.03 16.39
C PRO A 194 5.74 6.26 17.73
N ALA A 195 6.42 6.75 18.75
CA ALA A 195 5.82 7.03 20.04
C ALA A 195 5.23 8.45 20.12
N THR A 196 5.84 9.41 19.45
CA THR A 196 5.48 10.84 19.59
C THR A 196 4.93 11.45 18.31
N GLY A 197 5.07 10.78 17.16
CA GLY A 197 4.73 11.32 15.85
C GLY A 197 5.63 12.46 15.38
N ARG A 198 6.77 12.69 16.02
CA ARG A 198 7.69 13.79 15.69
C ARG A 198 8.79 13.30 14.76
N PRO A 199 9.19 14.11 13.78
CA PRO A 199 10.32 13.78 12.92
C PRO A 199 11.61 13.57 13.73
N ILE A 200 12.30 12.47 13.45
CA ILE A 200 13.63 12.14 13.95
C ILE A 200 14.69 12.61 12.96
N GLN A 201 14.42 12.39 11.66
CA GLN A 201 15.32 12.69 10.56
C GLN A 201 14.53 13.03 9.31
N LYS A 202 14.89 14.12 8.64
CA LYS A 202 14.41 14.40 7.29
C LYS A 202 15.13 13.46 6.31
N ILE A 203 14.33 12.72 5.53
CA ILE A 203 14.83 11.79 4.50
C ILE A 203 15.04 12.55 3.20
N PHE A 204 14.00 13.26 2.74
CA PHE A 204 13.94 13.92 1.45
C PHE A 204 12.95 15.07 1.47
N GLU A 205 13.12 16.04 0.57
CA GLU A 205 12.14 17.11 0.36
C GLU A 205 12.14 17.58 -1.11
N TYR A 206 10.99 18.09 -1.54
CA TYR A 206 10.86 18.72 -2.85
C TYR A 206 9.72 19.78 -2.83
N PRO A 207 9.72 20.78 -3.75
CA PRO A 207 8.64 21.76 -3.83
C PRO A 207 7.27 21.12 -4.06
N CYS A 208 6.21 21.61 -3.40
CA CYS A 208 4.87 21.02 -3.54
C CYS A 208 4.29 21.08 -4.95
N ASP A 209 4.77 22.00 -5.80
CA ASP A 209 4.43 22.08 -7.21
C ASP A 209 5.32 21.19 -8.10
N GLY A 210 6.19 20.40 -7.50
CA GLY A 210 7.12 19.47 -8.14
C GLY A 210 8.51 20.10 -8.39
N THR A 211 9.51 19.23 -8.55
CA THR A 211 10.86 19.65 -8.93
C THR A 211 10.89 20.03 -10.39
N PRO A 212 11.29 21.25 -10.79
CA PRO A 212 11.31 21.65 -12.20
C PRO A 212 12.21 20.74 -13.05
N GLU A 213 11.71 20.31 -14.20
CA GLU A 213 12.43 19.51 -15.20
C GLU A 213 12.07 19.98 -16.61
N GLY A 214 12.94 20.73 -17.28
CA GLY A 214 12.66 21.30 -18.60
C GLY A 214 11.41 22.17 -18.59
N ASP A 215 10.40 21.80 -19.43
CA ASP A 215 9.08 22.45 -19.46
C ASP A 215 8.06 21.77 -18.51
N GLY A 216 8.50 20.79 -17.73
CA GLY A 216 7.66 20.00 -16.82
C GLY A 216 8.16 20.03 -15.37
N TYR A 217 7.77 19.01 -14.63
CA TYR A 217 8.17 18.84 -13.23
C TYR A 217 8.17 17.37 -12.82
N ILE A 218 8.84 17.06 -11.73
CA ILE A 218 8.90 15.72 -11.13
C ILE A 218 8.21 15.75 -9.77
N THR A 219 7.37 14.77 -9.51
CA THR A 219 6.82 14.46 -8.18
C THR A 219 7.38 13.13 -7.70
N TYR A 220 7.34 12.91 -6.39
CA TYR A 220 7.97 11.72 -5.80
C TYR A 220 7.00 10.98 -4.89
N THR A 221 6.99 9.66 -5.02
CA THR A 221 6.22 8.75 -4.17
C THR A 221 7.16 7.79 -3.47
N TYR A 222 7.01 7.62 -2.17
CA TYR A 222 7.80 6.67 -1.40
C TYR A 222 7.57 5.25 -1.88
N ALA A 223 8.63 4.57 -2.27
CA ALA A 223 8.58 3.20 -2.78
C ALA A 223 8.96 2.15 -1.74
N GLY A 224 9.75 2.51 -0.74
CA GLY A 224 10.17 1.56 0.29
C GLY A 224 11.58 1.83 0.82
N LYS A 225 12.04 0.93 1.70
CA LYS A 225 13.36 0.97 2.33
C LYS A 225 14.04 -0.39 2.22
N ASN A 226 15.37 -0.37 2.09
CA ASN A 226 16.19 -1.56 2.26
C ASN A 226 17.50 -1.17 2.97
N GLY A 227 17.78 -1.82 4.12
CA GLY A 227 18.88 -1.40 4.98
C GLY A 227 18.73 0.05 5.43
N SER A 228 19.70 0.90 5.13
CA SER A 228 19.73 2.33 5.46
C SER A 228 19.19 3.24 4.35
N ASP A 229 18.88 2.71 3.19
CA ASP A 229 18.56 3.49 1.99
C ASP A 229 17.04 3.54 1.75
N PHE A 230 16.57 4.70 1.31
CA PHE A 230 15.17 4.97 1.00
C PHE A 230 15.01 5.11 -0.51
N TYR A 231 13.92 4.56 -1.04
CA TYR A 231 13.66 4.54 -2.47
C TYR A 231 12.38 5.28 -2.78
N PHE A 232 12.40 6.04 -3.87
CA PHE A 232 11.28 6.82 -4.35
C PHE A 232 11.06 6.56 -5.83
N ILE A 233 9.80 6.55 -6.26
CA ILE A 233 9.42 6.63 -7.66
C ILE A 233 9.28 8.11 -7.99
N ALA A 234 10.03 8.56 -8.98
CA ALA A 234 9.99 9.90 -9.52
C ALA A 234 9.08 9.90 -10.75
N ASP A 235 7.93 10.54 -10.65
CA ASP A 235 6.96 10.66 -11.73
C ASP A 235 7.21 11.95 -12.52
N HIS A 236 7.55 11.81 -13.80
CA HIS A 236 7.85 12.89 -14.72
C HIS A 236 6.56 13.41 -15.36
N MET A 237 6.30 14.68 -15.19
CA MET A 237 5.08 15.34 -15.60
C MET A 237 5.36 16.49 -16.58
N THR A 238 4.51 16.64 -17.59
CA THR A 238 4.34 17.94 -18.25
C THR A 238 3.18 18.68 -17.58
N PRO A 239 2.93 19.95 -17.88
CA PRO A 239 1.75 20.64 -17.36
C PRO A 239 0.41 19.99 -17.68
N SER A 240 0.37 19.07 -18.64
CA SER A 240 -0.87 18.46 -19.14
C SER A 240 -0.99 16.96 -18.93
N TYR A 241 0.13 16.24 -18.77
CA TYR A 241 0.10 14.78 -18.66
C TYR A 241 1.40 14.19 -18.08
N TRP A 242 1.28 13.02 -17.51
CA TRP A 242 2.39 12.20 -17.05
C TRP A 242 3.13 11.58 -18.24
N THR A 243 4.46 11.63 -18.21
CA THR A 243 5.33 11.16 -19.31
C THR A 243 6.05 9.85 -18.99
N GLY A 244 6.19 9.51 -17.73
CA GLY A 244 6.87 8.28 -17.29
C GLY A 244 7.35 8.37 -15.85
N SER A 245 8.07 7.35 -15.42
CA SER A 245 8.63 7.28 -14.08
C SER A 245 10.08 6.81 -14.10
N SER A 246 10.84 7.20 -13.08
CA SER A 246 12.18 6.68 -12.78
C SER A 246 12.30 6.32 -11.30
N VAL A 247 13.44 5.74 -10.89
CA VAL A 247 13.68 5.36 -9.50
C VAL A 247 14.85 6.14 -8.93
N LEU A 248 14.60 6.81 -7.80
CA LEU A 248 15.57 7.56 -7.02
C LEU A 248 15.88 6.82 -5.71
N CYS A 249 17.17 6.64 -5.41
CA CYS A 249 17.66 6.17 -4.12
C CYS A 249 18.18 7.35 -3.30
N ILE A 250 17.79 7.43 -2.03
CA ILE A 250 18.34 8.37 -1.03
C ILE A 250 19.13 7.56 -0.02
N HIS A 251 20.43 7.73 -0.02
CA HIS A 251 21.34 7.07 0.91
C HIS A 251 21.27 7.68 2.32
N SER A 252 21.74 6.95 3.30
CA SER A 252 21.73 7.38 4.71
C SER A 252 22.54 8.66 4.97
N ASP A 253 23.48 9.01 4.12
CA ASP A 253 24.24 10.27 4.18
C ASP A 253 23.55 11.44 3.46
N GLY A 254 22.36 11.21 2.90
CA GLY A 254 21.57 12.19 2.15
C GLY A 254 21.97 12.33 0.68
N THR A 255 22.93 11.56 0.19
CA THR A 255 23.26 11.54 -1.25
C THR A 255 22.15 10.89 -2.05
N GLN A 256 21.94 11.37 -3.28
CA GLN A 256 20.89 10.93 -4.18
C GLN A 256 21.49 10.22 -5.38
N GLU A 257 20.93 9.10 -5.76
CA GLU A 257 21.32 8.30 -6.91
C GLU A 257 20.10 7.96 -7.77
N ASP A 258 20.13 8.31 -9.06
CA ASP A 258 19.18 7.78 -10.04
C ASP A 258 19.66 6.38 -10.45
N LEU A 259 18.81 5.39 -10.26
CA LEU A 259 19.16 3.99 -10.54
C LEU A 259 19.11 3.64 -12.03
N GLY A 260 18.78 4.59 -12.90
CA GLY A 260 18.67 4.36 -14.34
C GLY A 260 17.47 3.49 -14.75
N ILE A 261 16.59 3.13 -13.82
CA ILE A 261 15.35 2.42 -14.12
C ILE A 261 14.35 3.46 -14.60
N MET A 262 13.96 3.39 -15.87
CA MET A 262 13.07 4.36 -16.49
C MET A 262 11.97 3.66 -17.28
N THR A 263 10.78 4.28 -17.31
CA THR A 263 9.68 3.84 -18.15
C THR A 263 8.92 5.04 -18.70
N ALA A 264 8.44 4.92 -19.94
CA ALA A 264 7.58 5.93 -20.57
C ALA A 264 6.12 5.51 -20.43
N GLN A 265 5.30 6.38 -19.84
CA GLN A 265 3.84 6.18 -19.71
C GLN A 265 3.43 4.85 -19.02
N LYS A 266 4.21 4.42 -18.01
CA LYS A 266 3.94 3.21 -17.24
C LYS A 266 4.38 3.37 -15.81
N PHE A 267 3.72 2.65 -14.91
CA PHE A 267 4.05 2.66 -13.49
C PHE A 267 5.15 1.63 -13.18
N ILE A 268 6.16 2.07 -12.46
CA ILE A 268 7.12 1.20 -11.80
C ILE A 268 6.46 0.68 -10.52
N ARG A 269 6.50 -0.63 -10.30
CA ARG A 269 5.93 -1.24 -9.10
C ARG A 269 7.03 -1.71 -8.16
N PRO A 270 7.11 -1.15 -6.93
CA PRO A 270 8.01 -1.65 -5.91
C PRO A 270 7.51 -2.99 -5.37
N MET A 271 8.43 -3.93 -5.15
CA MET A 271 8.12 -5.26 -4.62
C MET A 271 8.81 -5.49 -3.29
N HIS A 272 8.02 -5.87 -2.29
CA HIS A 272 8.45 -5.99 -0.90
C HIS A 272 8.42 -7.43 -0.40
N GLN A 273 9.35 -7.73 0.50
CA GLN A 273 9.33 -8.94 1.33
C GLN A 273 9.59 -8.53 2.77
N ASN A 274 8.66 -8.86 3.68
CA ASN A 274 8.75 -8.46 5.09
C ASN A 274 9.03 -6.96 5.25
N GLU A 275 8.24 -6.14 4.54
CA GLU A 275 8.33 -4.67 4.50
C GLU A 275 9.62 -4.10 3.88
N ALA A 276 10.65 -4.92 3.67
CA ALA A 276 11.85 -4.50 2.96
C ALA A 276 11.62 -4.52 1.44
N LEU A 277 11.94 -3.42 0.79
CA LEU A 277 11.98 -3.36 -0.67
C LEU A 277 13.02 -4.35 -1.20
N ARG A 278 12.67 -5.10 -2.25
CA ARG A 278 13.54 -6.13 -2.84
C ARG A 278 13.92 -5.85 -4.26
N TRP A 279 12.97 -5.47 -5.08
CA TRP A 279 13.18 -5.17 -6.49
C TRP A 279 12.09 -4.25 -7.04
N PHE A 280 12.28 -3.81 -8.27
CA PHE A 280 11.30 -3.05 -9.04
C PHE A 280 10.83 -3.86 -10.23
N MET A 281 9.55 -3.79 -10.53
CA MET A 281 8.94 -4.37 -11.71
C MET A 281 8.51 -3.28 -12.68
N VAL A 282 8.91 -3.42 -13.93
CA VAL A 282 8.58 -2.49 -15.03
C VAL A 282 7.83 -3.25 -16.12
N PRO A 283 6.59 -2.87 -16.45
CA PRO A 283 5.87 -3.48 -17.55
C PRO A 283 6.45 -3.03 -18.90
N ASN A 284 6.57 -3.95 -19.87
CA ASN A 284 7.01 -3.69 -21.24
C ASN A 284 5.82 -3.44 -22.18
N ASP A 285 6.10 -2.98 -23.41
CA ASP A 285 5.06 -2.68 -24.43
C ASP A 285 4.67 -3.88 -25.30
N ASP A 286 5.16 -5.06 -24.94
CA ASP A 286 4.97 -6.27 -25.71
C ASP A 286 3.51 -6.77 -25.69
N THR A 287 3.21 -7.62 -26.66
CA THR A 287 1.95 -8.37 -26.72
C THR A 287 2.25 -9.84 -26.99
N PRO A 288 2.04 -10.77 -26.03
CA PRO A 288 1.52 -10.56 -24.67
C PRO A 288 2.46 -9.68 -23.82
N ARG A 289 1.90 -9.01 -22.81
CA ARG A 289 2.66 -8.12 -21.93
C ARG A 289 3.74 -8.89 -21.18
N THR A 290 4.96 -8.36 -21.20
CA THR A 290 6.08 -8.85 -20.42
C THR A 290 6.48 -7.83 -19.34
N TYR A 291 7.33 -8.25 -18.43
CA TYR A 291 7.83 -7.46 -17.32
C TYR A 291 9.33 -7.67 -17.18
N THR A 292 10.02 -6.57 -16.93
CA THR A 292 11.44 -6.57 -16.58
C THR A 292 11.58 -6.26 -15.10
N PHE A 293 12.46 -6.97 -14.41
CA PHE A 293 12.71 -6.82 -12.99
C PHE A 293 14.11 -6.26 -12.77
N TYR A 294 14.22 -5.32 -11.85
CA TYR A 294 15.47 -4.64 -11.50
C TYR A 294 15.75 -4.78 -10.01
N ASP A 295 17.02 -5.00 -9.67
CA ASP A 295 17.47 -4.94 -8.28
C ASP A 295 17.55 -3.50 -7.75
N LEU A 296 17.94 -3.35 -6.50
CA LEU A 296 18.05 -2.05 -5.83
C LEU A 296 19.31 -1.26 -6.24
N GLN A 297 20.13 -1.77 -7.15
CA GLN A 297 21.25 -1.11 -7.80
C GLN A 297 20.95 -0.74 -9.25
N GLY A 298 19.72 -0.95 -9.71
CA GLY A 298 19.30 -0.68 -11.08
C GLY A 298 19.70 -1.73 -12.12
N ASN A 299 20.25 -2.87 -11.70
CA ASN A 299 20.59 -3.95 -12.62
C ASN A 299 19.36 -4.78 -12.97
N GLU A 300 19.21 -5.14 -14.23
CA GLU A 300 18.20 -6.12 -14.64
C GLU A 300 18.52 -7.50 -14.04
N ILE A 301 17.54 -8.07 -13.33
CA ILE A 301 17.66 -9.38 -12.67
C ILE A 301 16.79 -10.45 -13.32
N GLY A 302 15.97 -10.11 -14.27
CA GLY A 302 15.14 -11.05 -14.99
C GLY A 302 13.98 -10.43 -15.74
N HIS A 303 13.23 -11.28 -16.42
CA HIS A 303 12.02 -10.91 -17.15
C HIS A 303 11.02 -12.08 -17.16
N ASN A 304 9.73 -11.76 -17.24
CA ASN A 304 8.69 -12.77 -17.41
C ASN A 304 7.51 -12.21 -18.22
N ALA A 305 6.71 -13.10 -18.75
CA ALA A 305 5.46 -12.79 -19.43
C ALA A 305 4.26 -13.00 -18.49
N ALA A 306 3.16 -12.30 -18.74
CA ALA A 306 1.90 -12.63 -18.11
C ALA A 306 1.49 -14.07 -18.43
N PRO A 307 0.89 -14.81 -17.48
CA PRO A 307 0.40 -16.16 -17.75
C PRO A 307 -0.53 -16.20 -18.94
N ALA A 308 -0.48 -17.27 -19.73
CA ALA A 308 -1.32 -17.43 -20.92
C ALA A 308 -2.81 -17.40 -20.52
N GLY A 309 -3.60 -16.58 -21.21
CA GLY A 309 -5.04 -16.42 -20.96
C GLY A 309 -5.39 -15.46 -19.83
N VAL A 310 -4.42 -14.85 -19.15
CA VAL A 310 -4.65 -13.78 -18.17
C VAL A 310 -4.59 -12.44 -18.89
N ASP A 311 -5.74 -11.81 -19.03
CA ASP A 311 -5.89 -10.53 -19.74
C ASP A 311 -5.57 -9.31 -18.87
N VAL A 312 -4.98 -9.53 -17.69
CA VAL A 312 -4.80 -8.47 -16.72
C VAL A 312 -3.33 -8.26 -16.43
N ALA A 313 -3.00 -7.02 -16.32
CA ALA A 313 -1.74 -6.69 -15.72
C ALA A 313 -1.64 -7.29 -14.33
N LEU A 314 -0.96 -8.31 -14.03
CA LEU A 314 -0.42 -8.91 -13.27
C LEU A 314 -0.08 -9.08 -12.38
N ILE A 315 -0.09 -9.66 -11.67
CA ILE A 315 0.09 -10.60 -11.39
C ILE A 315 0.92 -10.95 -10.31
N MET A 316 1.97 -10.27 -10.01
CA MET A 316 2.78 -10.47 -8.87
C MET A 316 2.19 -9.69 -7.70
N GLU A 317 1.59 -10.39 -6.75
CA GLU A 317 0.94 -9.77 -5.60
C GLU A 317 1.90 -9.67 -4.42
N TYR A 318 2.61 -10.76 -4.13
CA TYR A 318 3.44 -10.88 -2.94
C TYR A 318 4.71 -11.68 -3.21
N LEU A 319 5.75 -11.38 -2.44
CA LEU A 319 6.91 -12.24 -2.27
C LEU A 319 6.81 -12.89 -0.89
N LEU A 320 6.67 -14.20 -0.83
CA LEU A 320 6.56 -14.97 0.42
C LEU A 320 7.91 -15.06 1.15
N ASP A 321 7.88 -15.41 2.43
CA ASP A 321 9.08 -15.50 3.25
C ASP A 321 10.04 -16.60 2.79
N ASP A 322 9.52 -17.65 2.19
CA ASP A 322 10.28 -18.75 1.59
C ASP A 322 10.81 -18.46 0.18
N GLY A 323 10.58 -17.26 -0.34
CA GLY A 323 11.08 -16.84 -1.65
C GLY A 323 10.18 -17.22 -2.83
N ARG A 324 8.95 -17.70 -2.59
CA ARG A 324 7.97 -17.88 -3.67
C ARG A 324 7.29 -16.56 -4.02
N VAL A 325 7.07 -16.35 -5.29
CA VAL A 325 6.21 -15.27 -5.82
C VAL A 325 4.78 -15.76 -5.82
N VAL A 326 3.85 -14.94 -5.39
CA VAL A 326 2.41 -15.16 -5.52
C VAL A 326 1.87 -14.33 -6.68
N LEU A 327 1.10 -14.98 -7.52
CA LEU A 327 0.52 -14.40 -8.72
C LEU A 327 -1.00 -14.51 -8.67
N THR A 328 -1.68 -13.49 -9.19
CA THR A 328 -3.12 -13.53 -9.44
C THR A 328 -3.38 -14.04 -10.85
N LEU A 329 -4.16 -15.13 -10.99
CA LEU A 329 -4.60 -15.70 -12.27
C LEU A 329 -5.99 -15.21 -12.71
N GLY A 330 -6.55 -14.20 -12.03
CA GLY A 330 -7.89 -13.68 -12.25
C GLY A 330 -8.79 -13.90 -11.04
N GLY A 331 -10.07 -13.51 -11.15
CA GLY A 331 -11.07 -13.69 -10.10
C GLY A 331 -11.99 -14.87 -10.37
N ASP A 332 -12.37 -15.60 -9.33
CA ASP A 332 -13.34 -16.68 -9.40
C ASP A 332 -14.78 -16.16 -9.21
N PRO A 333 -15.65 -16.20 -10.23
CA PRO A 333 -17.02 -15.74 -10.10
C PRO A 333 -17.85 -16.52 -9.06
N ALA A 334 -17.52 -17.79 -8.82
CA ALA A 334 -18.22 -18.60 -7.82
C ALA A 334 -17.90 -18.18 -6.37
N HIS A 335 -16.82 -17.43 -6.18
CA HIS A 335 -16.34 -16.97 -4.88
C HIS A 335 -16.22 -15.44 -4.81
N ASN A 336 -17.26 -14.73 -5.26
CA ASN A 336 -17.32 -13.26 -5.23
C ASN A 336 -16.14 -12.58 -5.93
N TYR A 337 -15.66 -13.15 -7.04
CA TYR A 337 -14.48 -12.71 -7.77
C TYR A 337 -13.21 -12.64 -6.89
N ALA A 338 -13.13 -13.48 -5.87
CA ALA A 338 -11.89 -13.66 -5.13
C ALA A 338 -10.75 -14.08 -6.06
N ALA A 339 -9.55 -13.56 -5.79
CA ALA A 339 -8.40 -13.83 -6.64
C ALA A 339 -8.02 -15.32 -6.59
N ASN A 340 -7.88 -15.92 -7.76
CA ASN A 340 -7.22 -17.21 -7.92
C ASN A 340 -5.72 -16.99 -7.84
N TYR A 341 -5.10 -17.51 -6.82
CA TYR A 341 -3.66 -17.40 -6.63
C TYR A 341 -2.91 -18.61 -7.18
N ALA A 342 -1.68 -18.35 -7.59
CA ALA A 342 -0.69 -19.36 -7.87
C ALA A 342 0.66 -18.96 -7.30
N THR A 343 1.55 -19.92 -7.09
CA THR A 343 2.91 -19.65 -6.63
C THR A 343 3.96 -20.23 -7.57
N ILE A 344 5.13 -19.61 -7.56
CA ILE A 344 6.31 -20.08 -8.29
C ILE A 344 7.56 -19.63 -7.51
N PRO A 345 8.64 -20.43 -7.47
CA PRO A 345 9.93 -19.94 -6.93
C PRO A 345 10.40 -18.68 -7.65
N ALA A 346 10.91 -17.70 -6.90
CA ALA A 346 11.31 -16.40 -7.47
C ALA A 346 12.35 -16.54 -8.58
N ASP A 347 13.36 -17.38 -8.41
CA ASP A 347 14.40 -17.60 -9.42
C ASP A 347 13.83 -18.19 -10.71
N ALA A 348 12.88 -19.12 -10.61
CA ALA A 348 12.19 -19.68 -11.77
C ALA A 348 11.34 -18.60 -12.46
N PHE A 349 10.63 -17.78 -11.68
CA PHE A 349 9.84 -16.68 -12.20
C PHE A 349 10.71 -15.66 -12.95
N LEU A 350 11.78 -15.18 -12.33
CA LEU A 350 12.71 -14.22 -12.92
C LEU A 350 13.43 -14.74 -14.17
N SER A 351 13.58 -16.08 -14.30
CA SER A 351 14.12 -16.72 -15.51
C SER A 351 13.10 -16.93 -16.63
N GLY A 352 11.86 -16.47 -16.46
CA GLY A 352 10.81 -16.56 -17.47
C GLY A 352 9.99 -17.87 -17.43
N SER A 353 10.10 -18.67 -16.36
CA SER A 353 9.27 -19.86 -16.22
C SER A 353 7.80 -19.49 -15.98
N THR A 354 6.91 -20.29 -16.55
CA THR A 354 5.44 -20.21 -16.38
C THR A 354 4.87 -21.47 -15.73
N GLU A 355 5.68 -22.24 -15.04
CA GLU A 355 5.25 -23.46 -14.33
C GLU A 355 4.72 -23.08 -12.94
N TYR A 356 3.49 -22.59 -12.90
CA TYR A 356 2.83 -22.15 -11.68
C TYR A 356 2.18 -23.31 -10.93
N THR A 357 2.15 -23.19 -9.59
CA THR A 357 1.37 -24.04 -8.71
C THR A 357 0.11 -23.29 -8.28
N GLU A 358 -1.04 -23.70 -8.81
CA GLU A 358 -2.33 -23.07 -8.53
C GLU A 358 -2.87 -23.44 -7.15
N MET A 359 -3.67 -22.54 -6.55
CA MET A 359 -4.43 -22.74 -5.33
C MET A 359 -5.87 -23.12 -5.69
N GLU A 360 -6.48 -23.99 -4.89
CA GLU A 360 -7.86 -24.43 -5.07
C GLU A 360 -8.78 -23.82 -4.02
N PHE A 361 -9.95 -23.35 -4.43
CA PHE A 361 -11.00 -22.98 -3.48
C PHE A 361 -11.58 -24.24 -2.86
N VAL A 362 -11.72 -24.24 -1.52
CA VAL A 362 -12.23 -25.37 -0.73
C VAL A 362 -13.31 -24.84 0.22
N GLY A 363 -14.48 -25.43 0.14
CA GLY A 363 -15.63 -25.12 1.03
C GLY A 363 -16.92 -24.91 0.29
#